data_54901387ed6f57af77e8fb7b479dae90
#
_entry.id   54901387ed6f57af77e8fb7b479dae90
#
_cell.length_a   1.000
_cell.length_b   1.000
_cell.length_c   1.000
_cell.angle_alpha   90.00
_cell.angle_beta   90.00
_cell.angle_gamma   90.00
#
_symmetry.space_group_name_H-M   'P 1'
#
loop_
_entity.id
_entity.type
_entity.pdbx_description
1 polymer ?
#
loop_
_entity_poly.entity_id
_entity_poly.type
_entity_poly.pdbx_seq_one_letter_code
_entity_poly.pdbx_strand_id
1 'polypeptide(L)'
;SKWSGSVGIHTHDNMSRALDNSLVAIEAGVTWIDGTILGMGRGPGNVRTENLLIELVRRELGDYSPDALIPLVIQEFANLQKLYGWGANLLYYISGLYGIHPTYIQELLNKDEYETHHILVAVEYLKGIDSSSFRRNVLEQAVLGDEALTEGTWVPLEWIKGNDVLVIAPGEGSRKYRDGICRFIQSHKPVVIALNSNTFFPAEFVDAYATCHKSRLMLDFDRLRKLHAPIIIPAELVPKEWHSKMDGMEIHNYGMQVKKDSFEVRKTSCTIPNMLGAAYIFSIAIAGGASRIFLTGFDGFGPEDPRHNEMTHMLSIYDTLFQKVPLIALTPTMYPIQQGSVYAQMEEL
;
A
#
# COMPACT_ATOMS: atom_id res chain seq x y z
N SER A 1 -16.68 -43.51 -12.73
CA SER A 1 -17.72 -42.53 -12.42
C SER A 1 -19.06 -43.25 -12.33
N LYS A 2 -19.89 -42.89 -11.33
CA LYS A 2 -21.26 -43.42 -11.18
C LYS A 2 -22.30 -42.67 -12.02
N TRP A 3 -21.87 -41.64 -12.76
CA TRP A 3 -22.74 -40.82 -13.58
C TRP A 3 -22.64 -41.22 -15.04
N SER A 4 -23.82 -41.49 -15.67
CA SER A 4 -23.94 -41.93 -17.08
C SER A 4 -24.49 -40.86 -18.03
N GLY A 5 -24.80 -39.67 -17.53
CA GLY A 5 -25.27 -38.52 -18.31
C GLY A 5 -24.15 -37.64 -18.86
N SER A 6 -24.56 -36.60 -19.61
CA SER A 6 -23.63 -35.59 -20.10
C SER A 6 -22.98 -34.82 -18.91
N VAL A 7 -21.72 -34.46 -19.06
CA VAL A 7 -20.95 -33.69 -18.06
C VAL A 7 -20.53 -32.36 -18.70
N GLY A 8 -20.69 -31.29 -17.92
CA GLY A 8 -20.24 -29.95 -18.31
C GLY A 8 -19.17 -29.41 -17.36
N ILE A 9 -18.46 -28.41 -17.83
CA ILE A 9 -17.49 -27.66 -17.01
C ILE A 9 -17.68 -26.16 -17.20
N HIS A 10 -17.54 -25.44 -16.09
CA HIS A 10 -17.43 -23.98 -16.04
C HIS A 10 -16.07 -23.63 -15.44
N THR A 11 -15.22 -22.95 -16.23
CA THR A 11 -13.84 -22.63 -15.83
C THR A 11 -13.67 -21.14 -15.62
N HIS A 12 -13.18 -20.76 -14.43
CA HIS A 12 -12.73 -19.40 -14.13
C HIS A 12 -11.28 -19.20 -14.53
N ASP A 13 -10.90 -17.95 -14.84
CA ASP A 13 -9.59 -17.63 -15.39
C ASP A 13 -8.62 -16.99 -14.36
N ASN A 14 -8.75 -17.35 -13.08
CA ASN A 14 -7.92 -16.80 -12.00
C ASN A 14 -6.41 -16.86 -12.29
N MET A 15 -5.95 -18.00 -12.80
CA MET A 15 -4.54 -18.28 -13.09
C MET A 15 -4.23 -18.29 -14.59
N SER A 16 -5.10 -17.68 -15.43
CA SER A 16 -4.98 -17.68 -16.90
C SER A 16 -4.94 -19.08 -17.49
N ARG A 17 -5.65 -20.04 -16.88
CA ARG A 17 -5.69 -21.46 -17.32
C ARG A 17 -7.09 -21.95 -17.69
N ALA A 18 -8.06 -21.05 -17.80
CA ALA A 18 -9.43 -21.45 -18.10
C ALA A 18 -9.51 -22.19 -19.44
N LEU A 19 -8.79 -21.74 -20.47
CA LEU A 19 -8.76 -22.38 -21.79
C LEU A 19 -8.13 -23.77 -21.69
N ASP A 20 -6.94 -23.90 -21.09
CA ASP A 20 -6.24 -25.18 -20.98
C ASP A 20 -7.07 -26.20 -20.19
N ASN A 21 -7.66 -25.78 -19.06
CA ASN A 21 -8.51 -26.63 -18.25
C ASN A 21 -9.76 -27.11 -19.03
N SER A 22 -10.34 -26.22 -19.85
CA SER A 22 -11.48 -26.57 -20.69
C SER A 22 -11.10 -27.61 -21.78
N LEU A 23 -9.94 -27.44 -22.41
CA LEU A 23 -9.44 -28.38 -23.41
C LEU A 23 -9.10 -29.74 -22.79
N VAL A 24 -8.44 -29.78 -21.62
CA VAL A 24 -8.20 -31.03 -20.91
C VAL A 24 -9.49 -31.71 -20.48
N ALA A 25 -10.51 -30.94 -20.09
CA ALA A 25 -11.82 -31.48 -19.75
C ALA A 25 -12.52 -32.14 -20.96
N ILE A 26 -12.42 -31.55 -22.17
CA ILE A 26 -12.93 -32.13 -23.41
C ILE A 26 -12.21 -33.46 -23.72
N GLU A 27 -10.90 -33.50 -23.60
CA GLU A 27 -10.08 -34.71 -23.75
C GLU A 27 -10.50 -35.82 -22.74
N ALA A 28 -10.95 -35.40 -21.53
CA ALA A 28 -11.49 -36.31 -20.52
C ALA A 28 -12.97 -36.72 -20.74
N GLY A 29 -13.61 -36.27 -21.83
CA GLY A 29 -14.97 -36.66 -22.19
C GLY A 29 -16.08 -35.70 -21.73
N VAL A 30 -15.73 -34.47 -21.32
CA VAL A 30 -16.72 -33.42 -21.06
C VAL A 30 -17.33 -32.96 -22.38
N THR A 31 -18.65 -32.81 -22.41
CA THR A 31 -19.43 -32.48 -23.65
C THR A 31 -20.05 -31.10 -23.62
N TRP A 32 -20.08 -30.42 -22.48
CA TRP A 32 -20.61 -29.06 -22.33
C TRP A 32 -19.56 -28.16 -21.69
N ILE A 33 -19.28 -27.02 -22.33
CA ILE A 33 -18.34 -26.02 -21.81
C ILE A 33 -19.07 -24.67 -21.71
N ASP A 34 -19.08 -24.08 -20.55
CA ASP A 34 -19.56 -22.72 -20.35
C ASP A 34 -18.42 -21.74 -20.66
N GLY A 35 -18.61 -20.88 -21.64
CA GLY A 35 -17.68 -19.80 -21.97
C GLY A 35 -18.43 -18.47 -22.12
N THR A 36 -17.69 -17.38 -22.04
CA THR A 36 -18.22 -16.03 -22.23
C THR A 36 -17.35 -15.24 -23.21
N ILE A 37 -17.96 -14.31 -23.94
CA ILE A 37 -17.23 -13.48 -24.90
C ILE A 37 -16.24 -12.60 -24.12
N LEU A 38 -14.99 -12.56 -24.59
CA LEU A 38 -13.85 -11.90 -23.96
C LEU A 38 -13.68 -12.28 -22.48
N GLY A 39 -14.18 -13.47 -22.10
CA GLY A 39 -14.13 -13.95 -20.72
C GLY A 39 -14.98 -13.14 -19.74
N MET A 40 -16.01 -12.43 -20.20
CA MET A 40 -16.84 -11.58 -19.34
C MET A 40 -17.39 -12.35 -18.15
N GLY A 41 -17.14 -11.83 -16.94
CA GLY A 41 -17.56 -12.44 -15.69
C GLY A 41 -17.07 -11.64 -14.49
N ARG A 42 -17.35 -12.14 -13.29
CA ARG A 42 -16.88 -11.49 -12.05
C ARG A 42 -15.37 -11.69 -11.90
N GLY A 43 -14.69 -10.62 -11.45
CA GLY A 43 -13.28 -10.68 -11.13
C GLY A 43 -12.39 -11.16 -12.28
N PRO A 44 -11.75 -12.34 -12.17
CA PRO A 44 -10.82 -12.85 -13.20
C PRO A 44 -11.51 -13.28 -14.51
N GLY A 45 -12.84 -13.40 -14.50
CA GLY A 45 -13.59 -13.84 -15.65
C GLY A 45 -13.58 -15.36 -15.87
N ASN A 46 -13.97 -15.77 -17.05
CA ASN A 46 -14.21 -17.15 -17.47
C ASN A 46 -13.37 -17.53 -18.69
N VAL A 47 -13.47 -18.77 -19.17
CA VAL A 47 -12.90 -19.15 -20.48
C VAL A 47 -13.51 -18.27 -21.58
N ARG A 48 -12.66 -17.76 -22.47
CA ARG A 48 -13.07 -16.92 -23.60
C ARG A 48 -13.64 -17.78 -24.71
N THR A 49 -14.91 -17.55 -25.08
CA THR A 49 -15.61 -18.33 -26.09
C THR A 49 -14.86 -18.28 -27.41
N GLU A 50 -14.42 -17.12 -27.87
CA GLU A 50 -13.69 -16.94 -29.12
C GLU A 50 -12.38 -17.75 -29.13
N ASN A 51 -11.62 -17.76 -28.07
CA ASN A 51 -10.38 -18.53 -27.96
C ASN A 51 -10.66 -20.04 -27.96
N LEU A 52 -11.69 -20.45 -27.22
CA LEU A 52 -12.11 -21.87 -27.19
C LEU A 52 -12.52 -22.36 -28.56
N LEU A 53 -13.36 -21.62 -29.30
CA LEU A 53 -13.80 -22.02 -30.62
C LEU A 53 -12.63 -22.10 -31.62
N ILE A 54 -11.68 -21.15 -31.58
CA ILE A 54 -10.46 -21.19 -32.40
C ILE A 54 -9.67 -22.48 -32.14
N GLU A 55 -9.46 -22.82 -30.84
CA GLU A 55 -8.71 -24.03 -30.46
C GLU A 55 -9.42 -25.32 -30.81
N LEU A 56 -10.75 -25.36 -30.71
CA LEU A 56 -11.56 -26.53 -31.15
C LEU A 56 -11.43 -26.78 -32.66
N VAL A 57 -11.52 -25.74 -33.47
CA VAL A 57 -11.31 -25.83 -34.93
C VAL A 57 -9.90 -26.28 -35.26
N ARG A 58 -8.89 -25.66 -34.64
CA ARG A 58 -7.47 -26.00 -34.82
C ARG A 58 -7.14 -27.47 -34.48
N ARG A 59 -7.86 -28.04 -33.50
CA ARG A 59 -7.70 -29.43 -33.04
C ARG A 59 -8.65 -30.41 -33.75
N GLU A 60 -9.41 -29.96 -34.76
CA GLU A 60 -10.40 -30.77 -35.49
C GLU A 60 -11.49 -31.37 -34.57
N LEU A 61 -11.82 -30.68 -33.48
CA LEU A 61 -12.83 -31.12 -32.51
C LEU A 61 -14.24 -30.57 -32.78
N GLY A 62 -14.44 -29.93 -33.92
CA GLY A 62 -15.73 -29.39 -34.34
C GLY A 62 -15.60 -28.43 -35.52
N ASP A 63 -16.71 -28.22 -36.21
CA ASP A 63 -16.81 -27.26 -37.31
C ASP A 63 -17.50 -25.97 -36.81
N TYR A 64 -16.70 -25.06 -36.30
CA TYR A 64 -17.13 -23.78 -35.76
C TYR A 64 -16.59 -22.63 -36.61
N SER A 65 -17.31 -21.51 -36.69
CA SER A 65 -16.82 -20.26 -37.27
C SER A 65 -16.69 -19.17 -36.23
N PRO A 66 -15.50 -18.93 -35.67
CA PRO A 66 -15.28 -17.87 -34.69
C PRO A 66 -15.27 -16.47 -35.32
N ASP A 67 -15.21 -16.34 -36.64
CA ASP A 67 -15.02 -15.07 -37.37
C ASP A 67 -16.09 -14.03 -37.04
N ALA A 68 -17.35 -14.46 -36.84
CA ALA A 68 -18.45 -13.58 -36.47
C ALA A 68 -18.28 -12.95 -35.06
N LEU A 69 -17.49 -13.56 -34.19
CA LEU A 69 -17.22 -13.04 -32.84
C LEU A 69 -16.13 -11.95 -32.82
N ILE A 70 -15.23 -11.95 -33.81
CA ILE A 70 -14.08 -11.01 -33.82
C ILE A 70 -14.55 -9.54 -33.81
N PRO A 71 -15.46 -9.09 -34.72
CA PRO A 71 -15.97 -7.72 -34.66
C PRO A 71 -16.67 -7.41 -33.34
N LEU A 72 -17.45 -8.32 -32.80
CA LEU A 72 -18.18 -8.16 -31.55
C LEU A 72 -17.21 -7.98 -30.35
N VAL A 73 -16.15 -8.78 -30.30
CA VAL A 73 -15.09 -8.66 -29.27
C VAL A 73 -14.44 -7.30 -29.37
N ILE A 74 -14.04 -6.84 -30.57
CA ILE A 74 -13.28 -5.60 -30.75
C ILE A 74 -14.16 -4.36 -30.52
N GLN A 75 -15.35 -4.35 -31.04
CA GLN A 75 -16.21 -3.15 -31.09
C GLN A 75 -16.98 -2.96 -29.76
N GLU A 76 -17.47 -4.05 -29.17
CA GLU A 76 -18.36 -3.98 -28.02
C GLU A 76 -17.68 -4.45 -26.74
N PHE A 77 -17.23 -5.70 -26.66
CA PHE A 77 -16.77 -6.32 -25.42
C PHE A 77 -15.44 -5.74 -24.91
N ALA A 78 -14.54 -5.29 -25.79
CA ALA A 78 -13.29 -4.64 -25.37
C ALA A 78 -13.55 -3.32 -24.62
N ASN A 79 -14.58 -2.57 -25.05
CA ASN A 79 -14.98 -1.35 -24.37
C ASN A 79 -15.67 -1.64 -23.03
N LEU A 80 -16.53 -2.65 -22.99
CA LEU A 80 -17.16 -3.11 -21.75
C LEU A 80 -16.09 -3.59 -20.74
N GLN A 81 -15.09 -4.35 -21.20
CA GLN A 81 -14.02 -4.83 -20.35
C GLN A 81 -13.22 -3.67 -19.70
N LYS A 82 -12.91 -2.63 -20.46
CA LYS A 82 -12.26 -1.42 -19.92
C LYS A 82 -13.14 -0.72 -18.87
N LEU A 83 -14.45 -0.67 -19.10
CA LEU A 83 -15.39 -0.01 -18.21
C LEU A 83 -15.62 -0.78 -16.89
N TYR A 84 -15.76 -2.11 -16.98
CA TYR A 84 -16.11 -2.97 -15.85
C TYR A 84 -14.95 -3.74 -15.24
N GLY A 85 -13.77 -3.76 -15.86
CA GLY A 85 -12.53 -4.22 -15.28
C GLY A 85 -12.39 -5.73 -15.04
N TRP A 86 -13.15 -6.60 -15.75
CA TRP A 86 -12.95 -8.05 -15.60
C TRP A 86 -11.72 -8.56 -16.35
N GLY A 87 -11.20 -9.70 -15.91
CA GLY A 87 -10.11 -10.41 -16.57
C GLY A 87 -8.99 -10.78 -15.60
N ALA A 88 -8.18 -11.76 -16.01
CA ALA A 88 -7.04 -12.22 -15.25
C ALA A 88 -5.98 -11.12 -15.09
N ASN A 89 -5.43 -11.01 -13.90
CA ASN A 89 -4.29 -10.15 -13.58
C ASN A 89 -3.43 -10.80 -12.49
N LEU A 90 -2.30 -10.17 -12.14
CA LEU A 90 -1.35 -10.69 -11.16
C LEU A 90 -2.01 -11.00 -9.80
N LEU A 91 -2.91 -10.15 -9.32
CA LEU A 91 -3.54 -10.32 -8.01
C LEU A 91 -4.54 -11.48 -8.01
N TYR A 92 -5.29 -11.67 -9.10
CA TYR A 92 -6.13 -12.87 -9.26
C TYR A 92 -5.30 -14.14 -9.41
N TYR A 93 -4.14 -14.08 -10.08
CA TYR A 93 -3.22 -15.21 -10.15
C TYR A 93 -2.73 -15.61 -8.75
N ILE A 94 -2.29 -14.63 -7.95
CA ILE A 94 -1.88 -14.84 -6.56
C ILE A 94 -3.04 -15.41 -5.74
N SER A 95 -4.26 -14.89 -5.89
CA SER A 95 -5.43 -15.40 -5.18
C SER A 95 -5.71 -16.87 -5.49
N GLY A 96 -5.60 -17.27 -6.75
CA GLY A 96 -5.75 -18.66 -7.17
C GLY A 96 -4.64 -19.56 -6.59
N LEU A 97 -3.40 -19.07 -6.56
CA LEU A 97 -2.25 -19.82 -6.03
C LEU A 97 -2.36 -20.10 -4.52
N TYR A 98 -2.88 -19.15 -3.75
CA TYR A 98 -2.98 -19.24 -2.29
C TYR A 98 -4.39 -19.58 -1.77
N GLY A 99 -5.33 -19.89 -2.67
CA GLY A 99 -6.70 -20.25 -2.27
C GLY A 99 -7.51 -19.09 -1.69
N ILE A 100 -7.15 -17.84 -2.02
CA ILE A 100 -7.87 -16.64 -1.60
C ILE A 100 -9.11 -16.47 -2.47
N HIS A 101 -10.28 -16.29 -1.88
CA HIS A 101 -11.50 -16.07 -2.64
C HIS A 101 -11.40 -14.80 -3.51
N PRO A 102 -11.68 -14.86 -4.83
CA PRO A 102 -11.42 -13.74 -5.76
C PRO A 102 -12.18 -12.47 -5.44
N THR A 103 -13.27 -12.54 -4.69
CA THR A 103 -14.01 -11.35 -4.24
C THR A 103 -13.17 -10.44 -3.35
N TYR A 104 -12.22 -10.96 -2.57
CA TYR A 104 -11.29 -10.10 -1.82
C TYR A 104 -10.48 -9.20 -2.75
N ILE A 105 -9.94 -9.79 -3.81
CA ILE A 105 -9.17 -9.03 -4.81
C ILE A 105 -10.07 -8.04 -5.55
N GLN A 106 -11.29 -8.46 -5.90
CA GLN A 106 -12.25 -7.59 -6.58
C GLN A 106 -12.61 -6.37 -5.73
N GLU A 107 -12.89 -6.55 -4.44
CA GLU A 107 -13.19 -5.44 -3.51
C GLU A 107 -11.98 -4.51 -3.33
N LEU A 108 -10.76 -5.08 -3.23
CA LEU A 108 -9.52 -4.31 -3.11
C LEU A 108 -9.22 -3.46 -4.35
N LEU A 109 -9.54 -3.97 -5.55
CA LEU A 109 -9.30 -3.26 -6.82
C LEU A 109 -10.39 -2.26 -7.19
N ASN A 110 -11.62 -2.45 -6.72
CA ASN A 110 -12.77 -1.62 -7.09
C ASN A 110 -12.95 -0.39 -6.20
N LYS A 111 -12.17 -0.27 -5.12
CA LYS A 111 -12.27 0.86 -4.21
C LYS A 111 -11.07 1.77 -4.39
N ASP A 112 -11.30 2.99 -4.86
CA ASP A 112 -10.29 4.04 -5.03
C ASP A 112 -9.60 4.42 -3.72
N GLU A 113 -10.20 4.07 -2.57
CA GLU A 113 -9.63 4.31 -1.24
C GLU A 113 -8.43 3.41 -0.91
N TYR A 114 -8.24 2.28 -1.64
CA TYR A 114 -7.14 1.36 -1.39
C TYR A 114 -5.94 1.63 -2.31
N GLU A 115 -4.89 2.17 -1.74
CA GLU A 115 -3.60 2.30 -2.42
C GLU A 115 -2.89 0.93 -2.56
N THR A 116 -1.86 0.91 -3.40
CA THR A 116 -1.05 -0.31 -3.65
C THR A 116 -0.57 -0.97 -2.35
N HIS A 117 -0.20 -0.19 -1.34
CA HIS A 117 0.27 -0.75 -0.07
C HIS A 117 -0.84 -1.44 0.72
N HIS A 118 -2.07 -0.91 0.76
CA HIS A 118 -3.22 -1.56 1.38
C HIS A 118 -3.51 -2.92 0.73
N ILE A 119 -3.44 -2.95 -0.61
CA ILE A 119 -3.66 -4.19 -1.37
C ILE A 119 -2.59 -5.23 -1.03
N LEU A 120 -1.31 -4.83 -0.96
CA LEU A 120 -0.21 -5.75 -0.65
C LEU A 120 -0.30 -6.28 0.78
N VAL A 121 -0.62 -5.43 1.75
CA VAL A 121 -0.83 -5.83 3.16
C VAL A 121 -2.01 -6.79 3.26
N ALA A 122 -3.15 -6.46 2.63
CA ALA A 122 -4.33 -7.31 2.66
C ALA A 122 -4.08 -8.69 2.01
N VAL A 123 -3.39 -8.74 0.87
CA VAL A 123 -3.05 -10.01 0.22
C VAL A 123 -2.12 -10.85 1.10
N GLU A 124 -1.13 -10.24 1.75
CA GLU A 124 -0.22 -10.95 2.63
C GLU A 124 -0.94 -11.52 3.86
N TYR A 125 -1.83 -10.75 4.48
CA TYR A 125 -2.69 -11.22 5.57
C TYR A 125 -3.57 -12.40 5.14
N LEU A 126 -4.24 -12.26 3.97
CA LEU A 126 -5.14 -13.30 3.45
C LEU A 126 -4.44 -14.61 3.09
N LYS A 127 -3.14 -14.58 2.75
CA LYS A 127 -2.32 -15.80 2.57
C LYS A 127 -2.11 -16.57 3.86
N GLY A 128 -2.09 -15.89 5.01
CA GLY A 128 -1.82 -16.47 6.32
C GLY A 128 -3.03 -17.09 7.02
N ILE A 129 -4.25 -16.91 6.46
CA ILE A 129 -5.50 -17.39 7.07
C ILE A 129 -6.32 -18.21 6.09
N ASP A 130 -7.39 -18.88 6.56
CA ASP A 130 -8.41 -19.45 5.68
C ASP A 130 -9.25 -18.33 5.05
N SER A 131 -8.93 -18.01 3.82
CA SER A 131 -9.58 -16.98 2.97
C SER A 131 -10.33 -17.58 1.77
N SER A 132 -10.63 -18.89 1.79
CA SER A 132 -11.33 -19.61 0.72
C SER A 132 -12.78 -19.17 0.51
N SER A 133 -13.38 -18.50 1.50
CA SER A 133 -14.70 -17.89 1.44
C SER A 133 -14.64 -16.41 1.82
N PHE A 134 -15.39 -15.55 1.09
CA PHE A 134 -15.40 -14.12 1.34
C PHE A 134 -16.14 -13.75 2.64
N ARG A 135 -15.48 -12.97 3.48
CA ARG A 135 -16.04 -12.37 4.70
C ARG A 135 -15.60 -10.91 4.80
N ARG A 136 -16.58 -9.99 4.87
CA ARG A 136 -16.29 -8.54 4.84
C ARG A 136 -15.44 -8.08 6.02
N ASN A 137 -15.71 -8.57 7.22
CA ASN A 137 -14.92 -8.25 8.40
C ASN A 137 -13.45 -8.72 8.28
N VAL A 138 -13.19 -9.82 7.57
CA VAL A 138 -11.83 -10.30 7.29
C VAL A 138 -11.12 -9.37 6.31
N LEU A 139 -11.84 -8.84 5.31
CA LEU A 139 -11.27 -7.83 4.41
C LEU A 139 -10.88 -6.55 5.16
N GLU A 140 -11.75 -6.05 6.03
CA GLU A 140 -11.48 -4.87 6.86
C GLU A 140 -10.25 -5.08 7.75
N GLN A 141 -10.14 -6.23 8.39
CA GLN A 141 -8.94 -6.61 9.15
C GLN A 141 -7.69 -6.71 8.25
N ALA A 142 -7.82 -7.34 7.09
CA ALA A 142 -6.72 -7.52 6.15
C ALA A 142 -6.14 -6.19 5.67
N VAL A 143 -6.99 -5.19 5.41
CA VAL A 143 -6.59 -3.85 4.97
C VAL A 143 -5.94 -3.05 6.11
N LEU A 144 -6.50 -3.15 7.33
CA LEU A 144 -5.96 -2.46 8.50
C LEU A 144 -4.63 -3.08 8.98
N GLY A 145 -4.38 -4.35 8.64
CA GLY A 145 -3.34 -5.16 9.25
C GLY A 145 -3.72 -5.52 10.69
N ASP A 146 -3.90 -6.79 10.98
CA ASP A 146 -4.10 -7.26 12.37
C ASP A 146 -2.73 -7.46 13.01
N GLU A 147 -1.95 -6.39 13.06
CA GLU A 147 -0.67 -6.44 13.75
C GLU A 147 -0.93 -6.16 15.23
N ALA A 148 -0.76 -7.19 16.05
CA ALA A 148 -0.65 -7.01 17.49
C ALA A 148 0.41 -5.91 17.73
N LEU A 149 0.20 -5.06 18.74
CA LEU A 149 1.19 -4.06 19.12
C LEU A 149 2.55 -4.75 19.30
N THR A 150 3.51 -4.36 18.49
CA THR A 150 4.89 -4.81 18.63
C THR A 150 5.69 -3.74 19.37
N GLU A 151 6.37 -4.16 20.43
CA GLU A 151 7.26 -3.27 21.17
C GLU A 151 8.60 -3.21 20.45
N GLY A 152 9.05 -2.00 20.17
CA GLY A 152 10.40 -1.77 19.65
C GLY A 152 11.46 -1.88 20.73
N THR A 153 12.72 -1.75 20.34
CA THR A 153 13.87 -1.79 21.24
C THR A 153 14.55 -0.43 21.41
N TRP A 154 14.18 0.54 20.57
CA TRP A 154 14.78 1.87 20.56
C TRP A 154 13.91 2.90 21.29
N VAL A 155 14.56 3.83 21.98
CA VAL A 155 13.94 4.89 22.79
C VAL A 155 14.25 6.26 22.18
N PRO A 156 13.28 6.93 21.54
CA PRO A 156 13.48 8.26 20.92
C PRO A 156 13.90 9.37 21.90
N LEU A 157 13.53 9.25 23.17
CA LEU A 157 13.78 10.29 24.20
C LEU A 157 15.25 10.63 24.36
N GLU A 158 16.15 9.63 24.27
CA GLU A 158 17.58 9.84 24.40
C GLU A 158 18.19 10.57 23.19
N TRP A 159 17.51 10.51 22.07
CA TRP A 159 17.97 11.09 20.81
C TRP A 159 17.40 12.50 20.58
N ILE A 160 16.08 12.71 20.78
CA ILE A 160 15.43 14.00 20.54
C ILE A 160 15.63 14.97 21.70
N LYS A 161 15.53 14.50 22.97
CA LYS A 161 15.85 15.26 24.20
C LYS A 161 15.17 16.63 24.32
N GLY A 162 13.93 16.74 23.86
CA GLY A 162 13.17 18.00 23.93
C GLY A 162 13.52 19.01 22.82
N ASN A 163 14.35 18.67 21.86
CA ASN A 163 14.63 19.53 20.71
C ASN A 163 13.41 19.61 19.78
N ASP A 164 13.41 20.63 18.92
CA ASP A 164 12.49 20.69 17.80
C ASP A 164 12.80 19.59 16.78
N VAL A 165 11.76 19.06 16.13
CA VAL A 165 11.89 18.06 15.06
C VAL A 165 11.44 18.66 13.74
N LEU A 166 12.22 18.50 12.68
CA LEU A 166 11.84 18.83 11.32
C LEU A 166 11.57 17.55 10.53
N VAL A 167 10.36 17.42 10.00
CA VAL A 167 9.96 16.30 9.14
C VAL A 167 10.00 16.74 7.68
N ILE A 168 10.77 16.01 6.86
CA ILE A 168 10.89 16.27 5.43
C ILE A 168 10.12 15.20 4.65
N ALA A 169 8.94 15.56 4.15
CA ALA A 169 8.14 14.70 3.27
C ALA A 169 8.49 14.90 1.79
N PRO A 170 8.10 13.95 0.91
CA PRO A 170 8.48 13.96 -0.51
C PRO A 170 7.69 14.93 -1.40
N GLY A 171 6.84 15.77 -0.88
CA GLY A 171 6.05 16.74 -1.64
C GLY A 171 6.89 17.77 -2.38
N GLU A 172 6.27 18.43 -3.35
CA GLU A 172 6.94 19.43 -4.20
C GLU A 172 7.49 20.60 -3.39
N GLY A 173 6.82 20.98 -2.30
CA GLY A 173 7.25 22.03 -1.38
C GLY A 173 8.67 21.79 -0.85
N SER A 174 9.04 20.56 -0.50
CA SER A 174 10.40 20.23 -0.08
C SER A 174 11.45 20.45 -1.17
N ARG A 175 11.10 20.23 -2.43
CA ARG A 175 11.99 20.49 -3.58
C ARG A 175 12.10 21.97 -3.89
N LYS A 176 10.97 22.65 -3.97
CA LYS A 176 10.87 24.06 -4.32
C LYS A 176 11.56 24.96 -3.29
N TYR A 177 11.44 24.66 -2.02
CA TYR A 177 12.00 25.47 -0.92
C TYR A 177 13.28 24.86 -0.32
N ARG A 178 13.94 23.95 -1.02
CA ARG A 178 15.11 23.19 -0.54
C ARG A 178 16.18 24.09 0.10
N ASP A 179 16.59 25.16 -0.58
CA ASP A 179 17.65 26.05 -0.09
C ASP A 179 17.22 26.84 1.17
N GLY A 180 15.94 27.17 1.30
CA GLY A 180 15.36 27.75 2.50
C GLY A 180 15.36 26.75 3.66
N ILE A 181 14.98 25.50 3.39
CA ILE A 181 14.98 24.41 4.38
C ILE A 181 16.42 24.15 4.88
N CYS A 182 17.40 24.07 3.98
CA CYS A 182 18.81 23.88 4.38
C CYS A 182 19.30 25.01 5.29
N ARG A 183 18.96 26.28 4.98
CA ARG A 183 19.30 27.45 5.86
C ARG A 183 18.58 27.37 7.19
N PHE A 184 17.30 26.99 7.19
CA PHE A 184 16.55 26.77 8.42
C PHE A 184 17.21 25.72 9.32
N ILE A 185 17.62 24.57 8.77
CA ILE A 185 18.32 23.53 9.50
C ILE A 185 19.63 24.04 10.10
N GLN A 186 20.42 24.78 9.31
CA GLN A 186 21.71 25.32 9.76
C GLN A 186 21.56 26.32 10.91
N SER A 187 20.52 27.17 10.87
CA SER A 187 20.29 28.22 11.88
C SER A 187 19.60 27.68 13.15
N HIS A 188 18.62 26.78 12.99
CA HIS A 188 17.76 26.32 14.10
C HIS A 188 18.17 24.97 14.67
N LYS A 189 18.93 24.18 13.92
CA LYS A 189 19.47 22.87 14.32
C LYS A 189 18.42 21.90 14.91
N PRO A 190 17.25 21.74 14.26
CA PRO A 190 16.28 20.74 14.69
C PRO A 190 16.82 19.34 14.44
N VAL A 191 16.25 18.33 15.08
CA VAL A 191 16.42 16.94 14.67
C VAL A 191 15.66 16.70 13.37
N VAL A 192 16.35 16.27 12.32
CA VAL A 192 15.79 16.15 10.96
C VAL A 192 15.45 14.71 10.63
N ILE A 193 14.16 14.42 10.44
CA ILE A 193 13.67 13.09 10.04
C ILE A 193 13.06 13.17 8.64
N ALA A 194 13.63 12.42 7.70
CA ALA A 194 13.07 12.32 6.35
C ALA A 194 12.10 11.13 6.22
N LEU A 195 10.96 11.38 5.59
CA LEU A 195 9.96 10.35 5.33
C LEU A 195 10.38 9.48 4.14
N ASN A 196 10.44 8.17 4.35
CA ASN A 196 10.90 7.18 3.37
C ASN A 196 12.35 7.44 2.90
N SER A 197 12.73 6.99 1.70
CA SER A 197 14.09 7.12 1.18
C SER A 197 14.49 8.53 0.72
N ASN A 198 13.61 9.49 0.67
CA ASN A 198 13.74 10.90 0.29
C ASN A 198 15.10 11.30 -0.36
N THR A 199 15.41 10.73 -1.53
CA THR A 199 16.71 10.86 -2.20
C THR A 199 16.96 12.21 -2.88
N PHE A 200 15.97 13.11 -2.93
CA PHE A 200 16.13 14.43 -3.55
C PHE A 200 16.52 15.53 -2.55
N PHE A 201 16.51 15.22 -1.24
CA PHE A 201 17.01 16.14 -0.22
C PHE A 201 18.47 15.79 0.12
N PRO A 202 19.36 16.78 0.34
CA PRO A 202 20.77 16.50 0.66
C PRO A 202 20.91 15.66 1.93
N ALA A 203 21.57 14.52 1.82
CA ALA A 203 21.66 13.54 2.90
C ALA A 203 22.41 14.06 4.13
N GLU A 204 23.34 15.01 3.94
CA GLU A 204 24.12 15.63 5.02
C GLU A 204 23.27 16.47 6.00
N PHE A 205 22.03 16.78 5.66
CA PHE A 205 21.08 17.47 6.52
C PHE A 205 20.04 16.55 7.17
N VAL A 206 20.14 15.23 6.96
CA VAL A 206 19.15 14.26 7.46
C VAL A 206 19.77 13.45 8.59
N ASP A 207 19.20 13.52 9.77
CA ASP A 207 19.67 12.77 10.95
C ASP A 207 19.12 11.35 10.98
N ALA A 208 17.92 11.11 10.41
CA ALA A 208 17.36 9.76 10.26
C ALA A 208 16.32 9.70 9.14
N TYR A 209 16.13 8.50 8.60
CA TYR A 209 15.03 8.18 7.67
C TYR A 209 14.00 7.32 8.40
N ALA A 210 12.71 7.59 8.23
CA ALA A 210 11.67 6.80 8.86
C ALA A 210 10.67 6.26 7.83
N THR A 211 10.33 4.98 7.95
CA THR A 211 9.29 4.33 7.15
C THR A 211 8.55 3.29 7.97
N CYS A 212 7.24 3.22 7.81
CA CYS A 212 6.38 2.23 8.46
C CYS A 212 5.67 1.31 7.48
N HIS A 213 5.92 1.46 6.18
CA HIS A 213 5.28 0.65 5.15
C HIS A 213 6.22 -0.45 4.65
N LYS A 214 5.86 -1.72 4.83
CA LYS A 214 6.60 -2.88 4.32
C LYS A 214 6.89 -2.77 2.81
N SER A 215 5.89 -2.37 2.02
CA SER A 215 6.05 -2.18 0.58
C SER A 215 7.04 -1.08 0.22
N ARG A 216 7.03 0.05 0.95
CA ARG A 216 8.01 1.12 0.76
C ARG A 216 9.42 0.68 1.14
N LEU A 217 9.55 0.00 2.27
CA LEU A 217 10.82 -0.60 2.66
C LEU A 217 11.38 -1.51 1.55
N MET A 218 10.53 -2.38 1.00
CA MET A 218 10.94 -3.31 -0.07
C MET A 218 11.32 -2.59 -1.37
N LEU A 219 10.53 -1.61 -1.80
CA LEU A 219 10.80 -0.85 -3.04
C LEU A 219 12.04 0.03 -2.95
N ASP A 220 12.27 0.62 -1.78
CA ASP A 220 13.35 1.58 -1.57
C ASP A 220 14.60 0.97 -0.91
N PHE A 221 14.63 -0.34 -0.68
CA PHE A 221 15.68 -1.01 0.10
C PHE A 221 17.10 -0.73 -0.39
N ASP A 222 17.34 -0.86 -1.70
CA ASP A 222 18.67 -0.60 -2.29
C ASP A 222 19.08 0.88 -2.19
N ARG A 223 18.13 1.78 -2.05
CA ARG A 223 18.38 3.20 -1.79
C ARG A 223 18.68 3.44 -0.33
N LEU A 224 17.86 2.89 0.57
CA LEU A 224 18.04 2.99 2.02
C LEU A 224 19.39 2.45 2.46
N ARG A 225 19.86 1.33 1.90
CA ARG A 225 21.21 0.76 2.16
C ARG A 225 22.38 1.69 1.84
N LYS A 226 22.18 2.65 0.94
CA LYS A 226 23.23 3.60 0.54
C LYS A 226 23.23 4.88 1.36
N LEU A 227 22.23 5.04 2.26
CA LEU A 227 22.15 6.18 3.14
C LEU A 227 23.06 5.98 4.35
N HIS A 228 23.67 7.05 4.82
CA HIS A 228 24.61 7.02 5.95
C HIS A 228 23.97 7.36 7.30
N ALA A 229 22.68 7.70 7.31
CA ALA A 229 21.92 7.98 8.51
C ALA A 229 21.08 6.77 8.95
N PRO A 230 20.78 6.62 10.24
CA PRO A 230 19.94 5.54 10.76
C PRO A 230 18.56 5.50 10.13
N ILE A 231 17.98 4.29 10.10
CA ILE A 231 16.64 4.06 9.58
C ILE A 231 15.74 3.65 10.74
N ILE A 232 14.68 4.42 10.95
CA ILE A 232 13.67 4.14 11.97
C ILE A 232 12.54 3.34 11.32
N ILE A 233 12.35 2.09 11.77
CA ILE A 233 11.33 1.17 11.26
C ILE A 233 10.75 0.32 12.38
N PRO A 234 9.49 -0.15 12.26
CA PRO A 234 9.03 -1.31 13.03
C PRO A 234 9.73 -2.56 12.48
N ALA A 235 10.67 -3.13 13.26
CA ALA A 235 11.54 -4.21 12.74
C ALA A 235 10.76 -5.48 12.32
N GLU A 236 9.57 -5.70 12.87
CA GLU A 236 8.68 -6.80 12.55
C GLU A 236 8.13 -6.72 11.11
N LEU A 237 8.11 -5.53 10.51
CA LEU A 237 7.74 -5.36 9.11
C LEU A 237 8.82 -5.88 8.14
N VAL A 238 10.04 -6.10 8.64
CA VAL A 238 11.15 -6.58 7.82
C VAL A 238 11.00 -8.09 7.61
N PRO A 239 10.93 -8.59 6.36
CA PRO A 239 10.94 -10.02 6.10
C PRO A 239 12.19 -10.69 6.68
N LYS A 240 12.02 -11.87 7.30
CA LYS A 240 13.15 -12.60 7.94
C LYS A 240 14.32 -12.86 6.99
N GLU A 241 14.01 -13.13 5.73
CA GLU A 241 14.98 -13.32 4.65
C GLU A 241 15.80 -12.07 4.31
N TRP A 242 15.39 -10.90 4.82
CA TRP A 242 16.08 -9.64 4.60
C TRP A 242 16.97 -9.21 5.76
N HIS A 243 16.86 -9.85 6.91
CA HIS A 243 17.66 -9.50 8.07
C HIS A 243 19.17 -9.50 7.73
N SER A 244 19.66 -10.53 7.02
CA SER A 244 21.06 -10.59 6.58
C SER A 244 21.43 -9.50 5.55
N LYS A 245 20.47 -8.98 4.80
CA LYS A 245 20.71 -7.88 3.85
C LYS A 245 20.79 -6.52 4.54
N MET A 246 20.33 -6.43 5.77
CA MET A 246 20.39 -5.22 6.60
C MET A 246 21.63 -5.14 7.47
N ASP A 247 22.50 -6.17 7.42
CA ASP A 247 23.77 -6.16 8.15
C ASP A 247 24.60 -4.92 7.75
N GLY A 248 25.08 -4.19 8.74
CA GLY A 248 25.83 -2.94 8.56
C GLY A 248 24.96 -1.67 8.43
N MET A 249 23.62 -1.79 8.45
CA MET A 249 22.72 -0.65 8.54
C MET A 249 22.43 -0.33 10.02
N GLU A 250 22.40 0.95 10.36
CA GLU A 250 21.92 1.37 11.69
C GLU A 250 20.40 1.43 11.70
N ILE A 251 19.78 0.50 12.46
CA ILE A 251 18.32 0.37 12.54
C ILE A 251 17.84 0.77 13.94
N HIS A 252 16.93 1.72 13.97
CA HIS A 252 16.19 2.13 15.15
C HIS A 252 14.81 1.47 15.15
N ASN A 253 14.64 0.39 15.92
CA ASN A 253 13.38 -0.33 16.01
C ASN A 253 12.41 0.40 16.96
N TYR A 254 11.46 1.14 16.40
CA TYR A 254 10.32 1.73 17.11
C TYR A 254 9.04 1.01 16.68
N GLY A 255 8.43 0.28 17.63
CA GLY A 255 7.30 -0.60 17.35
C GLY A 255 6.03 0.16 16.95
N MET A 256 5.12 -0.52 16.28
CA MET A 256 3.89 0.09 15.79
C MET A 256 2.72 -0.88 15.81
N GLN A 257 1.51 -0.31 15.96
CA GLN A 257 0.23 -0.95 15.71
C GLN A 257 -0.66 0.02 14.94
N VAL A 258 -1.46 -0.48 14.01
CA VAL A 258 -2.55 0.29 13.39
C VAL A 258 -3.87 -0.10 14.03
N LYS A 259 -4.59 0.90 14.56
CA LYS A 259 -5.92 0.70 15.14
C LYS A 259 -6.78 1.92 14.87
N LYS A 260 -7.86 1.72 14.12
CA LYS A 260 -8.78 2.79 13.73
C LYS A 260 -9.18 3.66 14.92
N ASP A 261 -9.19 4.97 14.72
CA ASP A 261 -9.58 6.00 15.71
C ASP A 261 -8.75 5.99 17.02
N SER A 262 -7.57 5.34 17.00
CA SER A 262 -6.67 5.27 18.16
C SER A 262 -5.33 5.89 17.83
N PHE A 263 -4.84 6.82 18.69
CA PHE A 263 -3.52 7.40 18.57
C PHE A 263 -2.85 7.41 19.95
N GLU A 264 -1.95 6.45 20.17
CA GLU A 264 -1.24 6.31 21.45
C GLU A 264 0.27 6.29 21.21
N VAL A 265 1.00 6.99 22.04
CA VAL A 265 2.47 7.05 21.99
C VAL A 265 3.05 6.46 23.25
N ARG A 266 3.96 5.50 23.10
CA ARG A 266 4.66 4.79 24.17
C ARG A 266 6.16 5.01 24.05
N LYS A 267 6.91 4.53 25.04
CA LYS A 267 8.37 4.69 25.10
C LYS A 267 9.09 4.11 23.89
N THR A 268 8.68 2.94 23.41
CA THR A 268 9.33 2.17 22.34
C THR A 268 8.40 1.79 21.21
N SER A 269 7.13 2.26 21.26
CA SER A 269 6.10 1.88 20.29
C SER A 269 4.99 2.92 20.18
N CYS A 270 4.15 2.80 19.15
CA CYS A 270 2.94 3.60 19.00
C CYS A 270 1.76 2.79 18.48
N THR A 271 0.56 3.31 18.72
CA THR A 271 -0.65 2.93 18.00
C THR A 271 -1.08 4.13 17.17
N ILE A 272 -1.27 3.95 15.87
CA ILE A 272 -1.68 5.02 14.94
C ILE A 272 -3.03 4.71 14.30
N PRO A 273 -3.86 5.72 13.96
CA PRO A 273 -5.24 5.50 13.51
C PRO A 273 -5.32 4.86 12.12
N ASN A 274 -4.32 5.06 11.30
CA ASN A 274 -4.19 4.52 9.95
C ASN A 274 -2.71 4.40 9.58
N MET A 275 -2.39 3.63 8.53
CA MET A 275 -1.02 3.36 8.09
C MET A 275 -0.42 4.59 7.38
N LEU A 276 -0.16 5.67 8.14
CA LEU A 276 0.46 6.89 7.63
C LEU A 276 1.86 7.08 8.19
N GLY A 277 2.84 7.25 7.31
CA GLY A 277 4.22 7.55 7.71
C GLY A 277 4.35 8.85 8.52
N ALA A 278 3.47 9.83 8.27
CA ALA A 278 3.37 11.05 9.07
C ALA A 278 3.02 10.74 10.52
N ALA A 279 1.96 9.96 10.78
CA ALA A 279 1.54 9.57 12.12
C ALA A 279 2.65 8.81 12.87
N TYR A 280 3.37 7.94 12.17
CA TYR A 280 4.51 7.21 12.73
C TYR A 280 5.64 8.15 13.17
N ILE A 281 6.05 9.11 12.31
CA ILE A 281 7.10 10.08 12.65
C ILE A 281 6.65 11.02 13.79
N PHE A 282 5.39 11.47 13.77
CA PHE A 282 4.84 12.29 14.84
C PHE A 282 4.88 11.54 16.19
N SER A 283 4.57 10.23 16.19
CA SER A 283 4.70 9.39 17.38
C SER A 283 6.14 9.32 17.89
N ILE A 284 7.12 9.18 17.01
CA ILE A 284 8.55 9.19 17.35
C ILE A 284 8.95 10.53 17.98
N ALA A 285 8.53 11.64 17.35
CA ALA A 285 8.82 12.98 17.87
C ALA A 285 8.22 13.21 19.26
N ILE A 286 6.96 12.80 19.47
CA ILE A 286 6.28 12.90 20.77
C ILE A 286 6.97 11.99 21.81
N ALA A 287 7.28 10.73 21.47
CA ALA A 287 8.00 9.81 22.36
C ALA A 287 9.38 10.33 22.73
N GLY A 288 10.01 11.09 21.83
CA GLY A 288 11.28 11.79 22.05
C GLY A 288 11.17 13.07 22.84
N GLY A 289 9.95 13.49 23.21
CA GLY A 289 9.73 14.73 23.96
C GLY A 289 9.98 15.99 23.13
N ALA A 290 9.71 15.96 21.82
CA ALA A 290 9.88 17.13 20.96
C ALA A 290 9.11 18.35 21.48
N SER A 291 9.70 19.54 21.40
CA SER A 291 9.04 20.79 21.76
C SER A 291 8.06 21.22 20.68
N ARG A 292 8.44 21.11 19.42
CA ARG A 292 7.63 21.43 18.24
C ARG A 292 7.97 20.45 17.11
N ILE A 293 7.03 20.26 16.16
CA ILE A 293 7.26 19.48 14.94
C ILE A 293 7.06 20.40 13.75
N PHE A 294 8.12 20.68 13.03
CA PHE A 294 8.10 21.42 11.79
C PHE A 294 7.92 20.48 10.61
N LEU A 295 7.12 20.88 9.63
CA LEU A 295 6.75 20.06 8.47
C LEU A 295 7.14 20.76 7.17
N THR A 296 7.79 20.02 6.26
CA THR A 296 8.07 20.47 4.89
C THR A 296 7.66 19.40 3.89
N GLY A 297 7.13 19.81 2.72
CA GLY A 297 6.67 18.90 1.69
C GLY A 297 5.39 18.14 2.03
N PHE A 298 4.61 18.62 2.98
CA PHE A 298 3.25 18.17 3.27
C PHE A 298 2.24 19.00 2.48
N ASP A 299 2.42 19.08 1.15
CA ASP A 299 1.65 19.96 0.27
C ASP A 299 0.14 19.65 0.31
N GLY A 300 -0.19 18.39 0.51
CA GLY A 300 -1.57 17.89 0.55
C GLY A 300 -2.01 17.25 -0.76
N PHE A 301 -3.13 16.55 -0.68
CA PHE A 301 -3.85 15.96 -1.81
C PHE A 301 -5.12 16.76 -2.08
N GLY A 302 -5.66 16.68 -3.30
CA GLY A 302 -6.94 17.31 -3.60
C GLY A 302 -8.07 16.79 -2.70
N PRO A 303 -9.15 17.59 -2.45
CA PRO A 303 -10.23 17.21 -1.53
C PRO A 303 -10.94 15.90 -1.90
N GLU A 304 -10.93 15.51 -3.18
CA GLU A 304 -11.53 14.27 -3.67
C GLU A 304 -10.60 13.05 -3.52
N ASP A 305 -9.33 13.26 -3.13
CA ASP A 305 -8.38 12.16 -2.94
C ASP A 305 -8.59 11.54 -1.55
N PRO A 306 -8.79 10.21 -1.45
CA PRO A 306 -8.99 9.52 -0.17
C PRO A 306 -7.87 9.79 0.85
N ARG A 307 -6.63 9.97 0.38
CA ARG A 307 -5.47 10.28 1.23
C ARG A 307 -5.60 11.62 1.95
N HIS A 308 -6.33 12.57 1.36
CA HIS A 308 -6.64 13.84 2.02
C HIS A 308 -7.47 13.61 3.28
N ASN A 309 -8.50 12.77 3.17
CA ASN A 309 -9.39 12.46 4.28
C ASN A 309 -8.66 11.68 5.38
N GLU A 310 -7.82 10.71 5.04
CA GLU A 310 -7.02 9.95 6.00
C GLU A 310 -6.07 10.84 6.79
N MET A 311 -5.36 11.74 6.12
CA MET A 311 -4.45 12.67 6.78
C MET A 311 -5.20 13.68 7.64
N THR A 312 -6.30 14.25 7.16
CA THR A 312 -7.13 15.21 7.89
C THR A 312 -7.75 14.57 9.14
N HIS A 313 -8.22 13.32 9.02
CA HIS A 313 -8.74 12.56 10.16
C HIS A 313 -7.65 12.32 11.22
N MET A 314 -6.48 11.87 10.82
CA MET A 314 -5.34 11.68 11.72
C MET A 314 -4.95 12.98 12.42
N LEU A 315 -4.89 14.10 11.69
CA LEU A 315 -4.59 15.41 12.26
C LEU A 315 -5.63 15.87 13.29
N SER A 316 -6.92 15.59 13.07
CA SER A 316 -7.97 15.92 14.04
C SER A 316 -7.80 15.17 15.38
N ILE A 317 -7.37 13.90 15.31
CA ILE A 317 -7.06 13.11 16.51
C ILE A 317 -5.80 13.67 17.17
N TYR A 318 -4.77 13.99 16.40
CA TYR A 318 -3.53 14.58 16.88
C TYR A 318 -3.78 15.87 17.65
N ASP A 319 -4.51 16.81 17.08
CA ASP A 319 -4.84 18.10 17.71
C ASP A 319 -5.59 17.95 19.03
N THR A 320 -6.41 16.92 19.16
CA THR A 320 -7.13 16.63 20.40
C THR A 320 -6.21 16.11 21.50
N LEU A 321 -5.25 15.24 21.15
CA LEU A 321 -4.45 14.49 22.12
C LEU A 321 -3.09 15.14 22.44
N PHE A 322 -2.48 15.84 21.48
CA PHE A 322 -1.08 16.28 21.58
C PHE A 322 -0.89 17.79 21.45
N GLN A 323 -1.81 18.59 21.97
CA GLN A 323 -1.79 20.06 21.93
C GLN A 323 -0.49 20.70 22.42
N LYS A 324 0.26 20.00 23.29
CA LYS A 324 1.54 20.49 23.84
C LYS A 324 2.70 20.42 22.84
N VAL A 325 2.55 19.70 21.75
CA VAL A 325 3.57 19.55 20.69
C VAL A 325 2.96 20.03 19.37
N PRO A 326 3.03 21.34 19.10
CA PRO A 326 2.38 21.91 17.91
C PRO A 326 3.03 21.43 16.62
N LEU A 327 2.19 21.24 15.58
CA LEU A 327 2.61 21.01 14.19
C LEU A 327 2.66 22.35 13.47
N ILE A 328 3.78 22.68 12.83
CA ILE A 328 3.96 23.92 12.08
C ILE A 328 4.46 23.61 10.68
N ALA A 329 3.67 23.92 9.65
CA ALA A 329 4.04 23.72 8.26
C ALA A 329 4.94 24.89 7.80
N LEU A 330 6.19 24.61 7.45
CA LEU A 330 7.15 25.61 6.95
C LEU A 330 7.08 25.81 5.44
N THR A 331 6.41 24.91 4.72
CA THR A 331 6.08 25.04 3.29
C THR A 331 4.56 25.02 3.14
N PRO A 332 4.01 25.59 2.04
CA PRO A 332 2.56 25.60 1.83
C PRO A 332 1.94 24.21 1.94
N THR A 333 0.77 24.13 2.58
CA THR A 333 0.00 22.89 2.74
C THR A 333 -1.49 23.14 2.59
N MET A 334 -2.22 22.13 2.11
CA MET A 334 -3.69 22.13 2.07
C MET A 334 -4.31 21.59 3.38
N TYR A 335 -3.49 21.08 4.29
CA TYR A 335 -3.97 20.54 5.57
C TYR A 335 -4.22 21.65 6.61
N PRO A 336 -5.12 21.43 7.58
CA PRO A 336 -5.43 22.39 8.64
C PRO A 336 -4.31 22.40 9.70
N ILE A 337 -3.11 22.84 9.30
CA ILE A 337 -1.92 22.92 10.15
C ILE A 337 -1.51 24.39 10.25
N GLN A 338 -0.99 24.80 11.44
CA GLN A 338 -0.43 26.15 11.60
C GLN A 338 0.62 26.42 10.53
N GLN A 339 0.47 27.54 9.82
CA GLN A 339 1.43 27.97 8.79
C GLN A 339 2.57 28.75 9.43
N GLY A 340 3.78 28.39 9.08
CA GLY A 340 5.00 29.12 9.32
C GLY A 340 5.73 29.36 7.99
N SER A 341 7.03 29.63 8.05
CA SER A 341 7.86 29.83 6.86
C SER A 341 9.30 29.39 7.13
N VAL A 342 9.94 28.76 6.16
CA VAL A 342 11.40 28.47 6.22
C VAL A 342 12.27 29.72 6.30
N TYR A 343 11.68 30.89 6.11
CA TYR A 343 12.37 32.20 6.17
C TYR A 343 12.02 33.01 7.42
N ALA A 344 11.11 32.52 8.26
CA ALA A 344 10.73 33.18 9.50
C ALA A 344 11.85 33.05 10.56
N GLN A 345 11.92 34.03 11.46
CA GLN A 345 12.76 33.91 12.66
C GLN A 345 12.08 33.04 13.70
N MET A 346 12.85 32.39 14.59
CA MET A 346 12.31 31.49 15.62
C MET A 346 11.27 32.14 16.53
N GLU A 347 11.39 33.44 16.78
CA GLU A 347 10.46 34.21 17.60
C GLU A 347 9.08 34.40 16.93
N GLU A 348 9.00 34.16 15.61
CA GLU A 348 7.79 34.27 14.79
C GLU A 348 7.09 32.93 14.59
N LEU A 349 7.71 31.83 15.00
CA LEU A 349 7.24 30.44 14.88
C LEU A 349 6.82 29.87 16.24
#